data_81b637e1d7047bf73d1f8cca1e346912
#
_entry.id   81b637e1d7047bf73d1f8cca1e346912
#
_cell.length_a   1.000
_cell.length_b   1.000
_cell.length_c   1.000
_cell.angle_alpha   90.00
_cell.angle_beta   90.00
_cell.angle_gamma   90.00
#
_symmetry.space_group_name_H-M   'P 1'
#
loop_
_entity.id
_entity.type
_entity.pdbx_description
1 polymer ?
#
loop_
_entity_poly.entity_id
_entity_poly.type
_entity_poly.pdbx_seq_one_letter_code
_entity_poly.pdbx_strand_id
1 'polypeptide(L)'
;MRKLPRSFYDRDTIVVARELLGKYLVHGERLGRIVEVEAYLGPHDLAAHSARGLTGRTKVMFGPPGHAYVYFIYGMYHCMNVVTEREGHASAVLLRAIEPVRNVGGRTCGPDCTAARCTLTGA
;
A
#
# COMPACT_ATOMS: atom_id res chain seq x y z
N MET A 1 -1.71 -6.69 -18.48
CA MET A 1 -1.13 -6.69 -17.11
C MET A 1 -2.00 -7.53 -16.18
N ARG A 2 -1.38 -8.38 -15.42
CA ARG A 2 -2.10 -9.29 -14.51
C ARG A 2 -2.02 -8.74 -13.07
N LYS A 3 -3.15 -8.70 -12.39
CA LYS A 3 -3.22 -8.32 -10.96
C LYS A 3 -2.34 -9.25 -10.12
N LEU A 4 -1.56 -8.70 -9.20
CA LEU A 4 -0.76 -9.48 -8.27
C LEU A 4 -1.67 -10.28 -7.33
N PRO A 5 -1.40 -11.59 -7.13
CA PRO A 5 -2.21 -12.42 -6.24
C PRO A 5 -1.96 -12.10 -4.77
N ARG A 6 -2.86 -12.49 -3.88
CA ARG A 6 -2.67 -12.30 -2.43
C ARG A 6 -1.41 -12.97 -1.93
N SER A 7 -1.04 -14.10 -2.49
CA SER A 7 0.19 -14.82 -2.12
C SER A 7 1.46 -14.00 -2.34
N PHE A 8 1.43 -13.01 -3.24
CA PHE A 8 2.54 -12.08 -3.42
C PHE A 8 2.82 -11.29 -2.14
N TYR A 9 1.76 -10.91 -1.42
CA TYR A 9 1.86 -10.07 -0.22
C TYR A 9 2.05 -10.88 1.07
N ASP A 10 1.71 -12.15 1.06
CA ASP A 10 1.82 -13.04 2.22
C ASP A 10 3.23 -13.60 2.34
N ARG A 11 4.20 -12.71 2.44
CA ARG A 11 5.63 -13.00 2.53
C ARG A 11 6.29 -11.95 3.41
N ASP A 12 7.56 -12.13 3.69
CA ASP A 12 8.36 -11.15 4.43
C ASP A 12 8.17 -9.74 3.87
N THR A 13 7.88 -8.79 4.74
CA THR A 13 7.54 -7.41 4.35
C THR A 13 8.65 -6.72 3.55
N ILE A 14 9.92 -6.96 3.92
CA ILE A 14 11.06 -6.36 3.20
C ILE A 14 11.16 -6.94 1.78
N VAL A 15 10.94 -8.24 1.63
CA VAL A 15 10.92 -8.88 0.31
C VAL A 15 9.81 -8.30 -0.56
N VAL A 16 8.60 -8.18 0.00
CA VAL A 16 7.46 -7.58 -0.70
C VAL A 16 7.76 -6.14 -1.09
N ALA A 17 8.32 -5.34 -0.19
CA ALA A 17 8.68 -3.95 -0.46
C ALA A 17 9.65 -3.85 -1.65
N ARG A 18 10.69 -4.66 -1.67
CA ARG A 18 11.66 -4.66 -2.76
C ARG A 18 11.06 -5.08 -4.10
N GLU A 19 10.20 -6.09 -4.09
CA GLU A 19 9.59 -6.59 -5.31
C GLU A 19 8.45 -5.70 -5.83
N LEU A 20 7.87 -4.84 -4.98
CA LEU A 20 6.89 -3.84 -5.41
C LEU A 20 7.52 -2.74 -6.26
N LEU A 21 8.81 -2.46 -6.08
CA LEU A 21 9.50 -1.49 -6.92
C LEU A 21 9.46 -1.93 -8.38
N GLY A 22 9.03 -1.04 -9.27
CA GLY A 22 8.87 -1.34 -10.69
C GLY A 22 7.52 -1.94 -11.07
N LYS A 23 6.69 -2.31 -10.11
CA LYS A 23 5.30 -2.73 -10.37
C LYS A 23 4.42 -1.53 -10.65
N TYR A 24 3.23 -1.77 -11.14
CA TYR A 24 2.31 -0.71 -11.55
C TYR A 24 1.11 -0.62 -10.60
N LEU A 25 0.78 0.62 -10.23
CA LEU A 25 -0.46 0.94 -9.53
C LEU A 25 -1.47 1.40 -10.59
N VAL A 26 -2.58 0.71 -10.67
CA VAL A 26 -3.65 0.98 -11.63
C VAL A 26 -4.90 1.46 -10.89
N HIS A 27 -5.43 2.60 -11.34
CA HIS A 27 -6.70 3.12 -10.83
C HIS A 27 -7.52 3.64 -12.02
N GLY A 28 -8.48 2.81 -12.46
CA GLY A 28 -9.22 3.09 -13.67
C GLY A 28 -8.29 3.16 -14.88
N GLU A 29 -8.27 4.29 -15.58
CA GLU A 29 -7.39 4.52 -16.73
C GLU A 29 -6.02 5.09 -16.35
N ARG A 30 -5.79 5.33 -15.05
CA ARG A 30 -4.54 5.89 -14.55
C ARG A 30 -3.56 4.78 -14.26
N LEU A 31 -2.31 5.02 -14.64
CA LEU A 31 -1.25 4.05 -14.48
C LEU A 31 0.02 4.74 -14.00
N GLY A 32 0.56 4.28 -12.88
CA GLY A 32 1.83 4.76 -12.35
C GLY A 32 2.74 3.60 -11.97
N ARG A 33 4.04 3.77 -12.18
CA ARG A 33 5.04 2.79 -11.79
C ARG A 33 5.57 3.14 -10.39
N ILE A 34 5.58 2.16 -9.50
CA ILE A 34 6.07 2.36 -8.13
C ILE A 34 7.59 2.53 -8.16
N VAL A 35 8.07 3.66 -7.66
CA VAL A 35 9.51 3.99 -7.65
C VAL A 35 10.07 4.20 -6.25
N GLU A 36 9.23 4.35 -5.23
CA GLU A 36 9.66 4.51 -3.85
C GLU A 36 8.66 3.87 -2.90
N VAL A 37 9.15 3.07 -1.97
CA VAL A 37 8.34 2.39 -0.95
C VAL A 37 9.02 2.49 0.41
N GLU A 38 8.23 2.21 1.47
CA GLU A 38 8.72 2.18 2.84
C GLU A 38 8.07 1.02 3.58
N ALA A 39 8.88 0.16 4.19
CA ALA A 39 8.38 -1.02 4.89
C ALA A 39 8.11 -0.73 6.37
N TYR A 40 6.96 -1.16 6.87
CA TYR A 40 6.58 -1.11 8.29
C TYR A 40 6.40 -2.53 8.79
N LEU A 41 7.28 -2.97 9.70
CA LEU A 41 7.48 -4.38 10.02
C LEU A 41 6.53 -4.94 11.08
N GLY A 42 5.53 -4.19 11.51
CA GLY A 42 4.53 -4.64 12.47
C GLY A 42 4.68 -4.01 13.85
N PRO A 43 4.11 -4.62 14.90
CA PRO A 43 4.03 -3.98 16.24
C PRO A 43 5.38 -3.66 16.88
N HIS A 44 6.46 -4.33 16.45
CA HIS A 44 7.81 -4.08 16.95
C HIS A 44 8.47 -2.86 16.31
N ASP A 45 7.92 -2.37 15.22
CA ASP A 45 8.39 -1.18 14.53
C ASP A 45 7.67 0.04 15.11
N LEU A 46 8.38 0.85 15.90
CA LEU A 46 7.81 2.02 16.56
C LEU A 46 7.31 3.08 15.57
N ALA A 47 7.81 3.07 14.34
CA ALA A 47 7.35 3.97 13.28
C ALA A 47 6.03 3.51 12.67
N ALA A 48 5.62 2.25 12.85
CA ALA A 48 4.37 1.73 12.31
C ALA A 48 3.18 2.16 13.16
N HIS A 49 2.05 2.45 12.51
CA HIS A 49 0.81 2.75 13.22
C HIS A 49 0.34 1.58 14.10
N SER A 50 0.62 0.35 13.67
CA SER A 50 0.27 -0.86 14.40
C SER A 50 0.96 -0.98 15.77
N ALA A 51 2.05 -0.23 16.02
CA ALA A 51 2.69 -0.18 17.34
C ALA A 51 1.77 0.30 18.44
N ARG A 52 0.70 1.02 18.11
CA ARG A 52 -0.33 1.48 19.05
C ARG A 52 -1.39 0.43 19.34
N GLY A 53 -1.26 -0.77 18.73
CA GLY A 53 -2.23 -1.85 18.87
C GLY A 53 -3.44 -1.71 17.95
N LEU A 54 -4.42 -2.60 18.14
CA LEU A 54 -5.64 -2.64 17.34
C LEU A 54 -6.57 -1.48 17.71
N THR A 55 -6.83 -0.62 16.74
CA THR A 55 -7.80 0.48 16.86
C THR A 55 -8.72 0.47 15.64
N GLY A 56 -9.79 1.24 15.63
CA GLY A 56 -10.64 1.40 14.46
C GLY A 56 -9.86 1.87 13.22
N ARG A 57 -8.85 2.72 13.42
CA ARG A 57 -8.00 3.24 12.36
C ARG A 57 -7.02 2.20 11.83
N THR A 58 -6.43 1.38 12.70
CA THR A 58 -5.41 0.40 12.33
C THR A 58 -5.95 -0.99 12.00
N LYS A 59 -7.24 -1.21 12.17
CA LYS A 59 -7.90 -2.50 11.98
C LYS A 59 -7.51 -3.21 10.67
N VAL A 60 -7.39 -2.47 9.58
CA VAL A 60 -7.06 -3.04 8.27
C VAL A 60 -5.65 -3.62 8.25
N MET A 61 -4.69 -3.01 8.97
CA MET A 61 -3.31 -3.52 9.06
C MET A 61 -3.24 -4.90 9.73
N PHE A 62 -4.18 -5.20 10.63
CA PHE A 62 -4.28 -6.51 11.29
C PHE A 62 -5.05 -7.54 10.46
N GLY A 63 -5.61 -7.13 9.32
CA GLY A 63 -6.35 -7.99 8.42
C GLY A 63 -5.48 -8.82 7.49
N PRO A 64 -6.11 -9.51 6.52
CA PRO A 64 -5.40 -10.35 5.55
C PRO A 64 -4.46 -9.57 4.66
N PRO A 65 -3.39 -10.20 4.12
CA PRO A 65 -2.46 -9.54 3.21
C PRO A 65 -3.13 -9.14 1.88
N GLY A 66 -2.55 -8.16 1.23
CA GLY A 66 -3.02 -7.67 -0.07
C GLY A 66 -4.17 -6.67 -0.01
N HIS A 67 -4.63 -6.31 1.19
CA HIS A 67 -5.60 -5.23 1.37
C HIS A 67 -4.90 -3.89 1.44
N ALA A 68 -5.52 -2.87 0.88
CA ALA A 68 -5.02 -1.52 0.97
C ALA A 68 -5.42 -0.89 2.30
N TYR A 69 -4.46 -0.23 2.93
CA TYR A 69 -4.66 0.58 4.12
C TYR A 69 -4.36 2.04 3.76
N VAL A 70 -5.42 2.84 3.68
CA VAL A 70 -5.30 4.26 3.30
C VAL A 70 -5.66 5.10 4.52
N TYR A 71 -4.80 6.05 4.86
CA TYR A 71 -5.08 6.98 5.94
C TYR A 71 -4.72 8.41 5.55
N PHE A 72 -5.36 9.35 6.23
CA PHE A 72 -5.19 10.78 6.01
C PHE A 72 -4.16 11.32 7.01
N ILE A 73 -3.19 12.10 6.53
CA ILE A 73 -2.11 12.62 7.37
C ILE A 73 -1.92 14.13 7.13
N TYR A 74 -1.58 14.85 8.20
CA TYR A 74 -1.35 16.31 8.20
C TYR A 74 -2.52 17.14 7.65
N GLY A 75 -3.74 16.61 7.64
CA GLY A 75 -4.91 17.31 7.12
C GLY A 75 -4.90 17.55 5.60
N MET A 76 -3.94 16.99 4.87
CA MET A 76 -3.73 17.30 3.43
C MET A 76 -3.51 16.08 2.55
N TYR A 77 -2.93 15.00 3.07
CA TYR A 77 -2.44 13.89 2.26
C TYR A 77 -3.04 12.56 2.67
N HIS A 78 -3.28 11.70 1.69
CA HIS A 78 -3.61 10.30 1.92
C HIS A 78 -2.36 9.46 1.69
N CYS A 79 -2.07 8.57 2.64
CA CYS A 79 -1.01 7.59 2.53
C CYS A 79 -1.62 6.24 2.18
N MET A 80 -1.13 5.63 1.10
CA MET A 80 -1.60 4.32 0.66
C MET A 80 -0.58 3.25 0.99
N ASN A 81 -1.02 2.26 1.76
CA ASN A 81 -0.23 1.09 2.13
C ASN A 81 -0.88 -0.17 1.60
N VAL A 82 -0.09 -1.22 1.42
CA VAL A 82 -0.60 -2.57 1.21
C VAL A 82 -0.20 -3.45 2.38
N VAL A 83 -1.17 -4.16 2.94
CA VAL A 83 -0.93 -5.07 4.08
C VAL A 83 -0.15 -6.29 3.62
N THR A 84 0.86 -6.67 4.40
CA THR A 84 1.75 -7.81 4.11
C THR A 84 1.71 -8.83 5.23
N GLU A 85 2.24 -10.02 4.95
CA GLU A 85 2.33 -11.15 5.86
C GLU A 85 0.96 -11.66 6.33
N ARG A 86 0.94 -12.60 7.25
CA ARG A 86 -0.31 -13.23 7.70
C ARG A 86 -1.23 -12.27 8.44
N GLU A 87 -2.50 -12.57 8.42
CA GLU A 87 -3.49 -11.86 9.21
C GLU A 87 -3.07 -11.80 10.69
N GLY A 88 -3.23 -10.64 11.31
CA GLY A 88 -2.83 -10.41 12.70
C GLY A 88 -1.40 -9.93 12.89
N HIS A 89 -0.54 -10.01 11.87
CA HIS A 89 0.86 -9.55 11.96
C HIS A 89 0.99 -8.03 11.93
N ALA A 90 0.08 -7.35 11.25
CA ALA A 90 0.00 -5.89 11.18
C ALA A 90 1.25 -5.23 10.59
N SER A 91 1.76 -5.78 9.51
CA SER A 91 2.83 -5.18 8.71
C SER A 91 2.30 -4.66 7.39
N ALA A 92 2.99 -3.69 6.80
CA ALA A 92 2.54 -3.08 5.55
C ALA A 92 3.69 -2.42 4.80
N VAL A 93 3.48 -2.17 3.52
CA VAL A 93 4.38 -1.37 2.69
C VAL A 93 3.66 -0.10 2.26
N LEU A 94 4.25 1.04 2.57
CA LEU A 94 3.76 2.35 2.11
C LEU A 94 4.27 2.60 0.70
N LEU A 95 3.36 2.93 -0.21
CA LEU A 95 3.70 3.39 -1.55
C LEU A 95 3.95 4.89 -1.50
N ARG A 96 5.21 5.29 -1.53
CA ARG A 96 5.60 6.70 -1.34
C ARG A 96 5.57 7.52 -2.61
N ALA A 97 6.00 6.95 -3.71
CA ALA A 97 6.07 7.66 -4.97
C ALA A 97 5.82 6.74 -6.15
N ILE A 98 5.14 7.29 -7.14
CA ILE A 98 4.92 6.64 -8.43
C ILE A 98 5.41 7.55 -9.54
N GLU A 99 6.00 6.95 -10.57
CA GLU A 99 6.31 7.62 -11.83
C GLU A 99 5.06 7.58 -12.72
N PRO A 100 4.55 8.72 -13.17
CA PRO A 100 3.39 8.74 -14.06
C PRO A 100 3.67 8.02 -15.36
N VAL A 101 2.79 7.10 -15.75
CA VAL A 101 2.89 6.37 -17.02
C VAL A 101 1.76 6.75 -17.95
N ARG A 102 0.51 6.80 -17.45
CA ARG A 102 -0.65 7.16 -18.24
C ARG A 102 -1.71 7.85 -17.39
N ASN A 103 -2.21 8.95 -17.88
CA ASN A 103 -3.32 9.72 -17.30
C ASN A 103 -3.12 10.14 -15.83
N VAL A 104 -1.88 10.21 -15.37
CA VAL A 104 -1.55 10.73 -14.04
C VAL A 104 -1.20 12.23 -14.22
N GLY A 105 -2.20 13.06 -14.16
CA GLY A 105 -2.01 14.51 -14.10
C GLY A 105 -1.72 14.96 -12.68
N GLY A 106 -1.07 16.11 -12.51
CA GLY A 106 -0.51 16.65 -11.27
C GLY A 106 -1.45 16.85 -10.07
N ARG A 107 -2.43 15.99 -9.90
CA ARG A 107 -3.24 15.92 -8.69
C ARG A 107 -3.02 14.56 -8.05
N THR A 108 -2.50 14.60 -6.84
CA THR A 108 -2.55 13.48 -5.91
C THR A 108 -3.97 12.89 -5.88
N CYS A 109 -4.07 11.61 -5.60
CA CYS A 109 -5.32 10.93 -5.36
C CYS A 109 -6.31 11.82 -4.63
N GLY A 110 -7.36 12.25 -5.32
CA GLY A 110 -8.46 12.98 -4.71
C GLY A 110 -9.29 12.09 -3.80
N PRO A 111 -10.36 12.64 -3.22
CA PRO A 111 -11.25 11.89 -2.31
C PRO A 111 -11.87 10.64 -2.90
N ASP A 112 -11.78 10.47 -4.21
CA ASP A 112 -12.28 9.27 -4.90
C ASP A 112 -11.29 8.12 -4.95
N CYS A 113 -10.09 8.27 -4.41
CA CYS A 113 -9.13 7.20 -4.27
C CYS A 113 -9.55 6.27 -3.13
N THR A 114 -10.60 5.51 -3.34
CA THR A 114 -10.90 4.42 -2.44
C THR A 114 -9.99 3.25 -2.78
N ALA A 115 -9.44 2.64 -1.76
CA ALA A 115 -8.56 1.46 -1.87
C ALA A 115 -9.15 0.35 -2.76
N ALA A 116 -10.47 0.29 -2.84
CA ALA A 116 -11.19 -0.71 -3.62
C ALA A 116 -10.99 -0.57 -5.14
N ARG A 117 -10.56 0.61 -5.61
CA ARG A 117 -10.41 0.88 -7.05
C ARG A 117 -8.97 0.84 -7.54
N CYS A 118 -8.02 0.69 -6.64
CA CYS A 118 -6.61 0.60 -7.01
C CYS A 118 -6.18 -0.86 -7.13
N THR A 119 -5.41 -1.14 -8.15
CA THR A 119 -4.90 -2.49 -8.41
C THR A 119 -3.39 -2.42 -8.61
N LEU A 120 -2.68 -3.33 -7.96
CA LEU A 120 -1.24 -3.50 -8.19
C LEU A 120 -1.04 -4.62 -9.21
N THR A 121 -0.24 -4.35 -10.21
CA THR A 121 0.02 -5.31 -11.29
C THR A 121 1.51 -5.50 -11.51
N GLY A 122 1.86 -6.70 -11.91
CA GLY A 122 3.17 -6.97 -12.46
C GLY A 122 3.31 -6.37 -13.86
N ALA A 123 4.49 -5.96 -14.18
CA ALA A 123 4.81 -5.49 -15.52
C ALA A 123 4.74 -6.65 -16.54
#